data_d17ec3b30385b09194e20fed0589fe57
#
_entry.id   d17ec3b30385b09194e20fed0589fe57
#
_cell.length_a   1.000
_cell.length_b   1.000
_cell.length_c   1.000
_cell.angle_alpha   90.00
_cell.angle_beta   90.00
_cell.angle_gamma   90.00
#
_symmetry.space_group_name_H-M   'P 1'
#
loop_
_entity.id
_entity.type
_entity.pdbx_description
1 polymer ?
#
loop_
_entity_poly.entity_id
_entity_poly.type
_entity_poly.pdbx_seq_one_letter_code
_entity_poly.pdbx_strand_id
1 'polypeptide(L)'
;MDTAPIKLTSARAWRTYIGGSQLDAIHGIYGSEDSLFPEEWIMSIVAARNAGREHITDEGMSYLQGRDVSLKDYILADPAATLGKAHTEKLGPTTGVLVKIIDAGERLTIQAHPSREKSPILFNSPFGKTECWHILGGRTINGEEPCIYMGFKPGITRQRWKEIFDTQDIPAMLGALHKFPVKPGETYLICGGVPHAIGAGCLLVEIQEPTDYTVRTELTTPNGLKIVDFLSHQGLGFERMFDVFEYDGISYEEAYARWCIPPTVLEEGEGFVRREVIGYRETDCFRMERFDITGSYCFPESDRFSGLYILSGEGIMKDTEGEHPIRGGDQFFVPASSKAFSIAAGDKPITLFRCFGPEL
;
A
#
# COMPACT_ATOMS: atom_id res chain seq x y z
N MET A 1 -25.51 -3.44 13.34
CA MET A 1 -24.16 -3.54 12.73
C MET A 1 -24.01 -4.91 12.10
N ASP A 2 -23.37 -4.95 10.94
CA ASP A 2 -23.09 -6.20 10.26
C ASP A 2 -22.15 -7.07 11.10
N THR A 3 -22.39 -8.39 11.09
CA THR A 3 -21.61 -9.39 11.81
C THR A 3 -20.87 -10.34 10.85
N ALA A 4 -20.86 -9.99 9.57
CA ALA A 4 -20.19 -10.68 8.47
C ALA A 4 -19.19 -9.74 7.78
N PRO A 5 -18.25 -10.29 7.00
CA PRO A 5 -17.39 -9.50 6.11
C PRO A 5 -18.22 -8.72 5.09
N ILE A 6 -17.94 -7.44 4.91
CA ILE A 6 -18.68 -6.54 4.03
C ILE A 6 -17.91 -6.39 2.72
N LYS A 7 -18.49 -6.79 1.60
CA LYS A 7 -17.88 -6.64 0.29
C LYS A 7 -17.84 -5.16 -0.10
N LEU A 8 -16.69 -4.72 -0.62
CA LEU A 8 -16.45 -3.35 -1.05
C LEU A 8 -16.38 -3.27 -2.58
N THR A 9 -16.61 -2.06 -3.10
CA THR A 9 -16.38 -1.77 -4.52
C THR A 9 -14.87 -1.57 -4.76
N SER A 10 -14.39 -1.92 -5.95
CA SER A 10 -13.03 -1.58 -6.37
C SER A 10 -12.87 -0.06 -6.47
N ALA A 11 -11.78 0.47 -5.95
CA ALA A 11 -11.48 1.91 -5.89
C ALA A 11 -10.14 2.20 -6.60
N ARG A 12 -10.20 2.54 -7.90
CA ARG A 12 -9.02 2.94 -8.69
C ARG A 12 -8.71 4.40 -8.43
N ALA A 13 -7.42 4.70 -8.27
CA ALA A 13 -6.93 6.06 -8.06
C ALA A 13 -6.08 6.53 -9.25
N TRP A 14 -6.37 7.74 -9.72
CA TRP A 14 -5.56 8.43 -10.73
C TRP A 14 -4.19 8.80 -10.16
N ARG A 15 -3.14 8.65 -10.97
CA ARG A 15 -1.78 9.02 -10.59
C ARG A 15 -1.03 9.68 -11.76
N THR A 16 0.10 10.30 -11.45
CA THR A 16 0.98 10.95 -12.42
C THR A 16 1.84 9.97 -13.21
N TYR A 17 1.64 8.67 -13.05
CA TYR A 17 2.33 7.59 -13.76
C TYR A 17 1.33 6.59 -14.33
N ILE A 18 1.75 5.86 -15.35
CA ILE A 18 0.91 4.88 -16.03
C ILE A 18 1.07 3.47 -15.44
N GLY A 19 0.04 2.66 -15.61
CA GLY A 19 -0.03 1.26 -15.23
C GLY A 19 -1.48 0.77 -15.19
N GLY A 20 -1.74 -0.30 -14.48
CA GLY A 20 -3.09 -0.79 -14.20
C GLY A 20 -3.54 -1.97 -15.04
N SER A 21 -2.88 -2.30 -16.15
CA SER A 21 -3.28 -3.45 -16.97
C SER A 21 -3.18 -4.80 -16.23
N GLN A 22 -2.21 -4.95 -15.31
CA GLN A 22 -2.12 -6.14 -14.45
C GLN A 22 -3.21 -6.15 -13.37
N LEU A 23 -3.66 -4.99 -12.90
CA LEU A 23 -4.80 -4.89 -11.98
C LEU A 23 -6.09 -5.36 -12.67
N ASP A 24 -6.29 -4.98 -13.94
CA ASP A 24 -7.43 -5.45 -14.72
C ASP A 24 -7.38 -6.97 -14.91
N ALA A 25 -6.19 -7.53 -15.12
CA ALA A 25 -6.00 -8.99 -15.21
C ALA A 25 -6.37 -9.71 -13.91
N ILE A 26 -6.12 -9.12 -12.72
CA ILE A 26 -6.58 -9.65 -11.42
C ILE A 26 -8.12 -9.74 -11.40
N HIS A 27 -8.81 -8.75 -11.98
CA HIS A 27 -10.28 -8.75 -12.13
C HIS A 27 -10.79 -9.60 -13.29
N GLY A 28 -9.92 -10.34 -13.98
CA GLY A 28 -10.27 -11.20 -15.12
C GLY A 28 -10.47 -10.44 -16.45
N ILE A 29 -10.05 -9.19 -16.52
CA ILE A 29 -10.06 -8.36 -17.74
C ILE A 29 -8.67 -8.40 -18.35
N TYR A 30 -8.53 -9.05 -19.50
CA TYR A 30 -7.22 -9.24 -20.15
C TYR A 30 -7.10 -8.39 -21.41
N GLY A 31 -5.87 -7.95 -21.72
CA GLY A 31 -5.56 -7.15 -22.91
C GLY A 31 -5.82 -5.66 -22.76
N SER A 32 -6.05 -5.18 -21.55
CA SER A 32 -6.12 -3.74 -21.25
C SER A 32 -4.77 -3.07 -21.45
N GLU A 33 -4.79 -1.82 -21.85
CA GLU A 33 -3.62 -0.96 -21.89
C GLU A 33 -3.38 -0.26 -20.55
N ASP A 34 -2.13 0.08 -20.26
CA ASP A 34 -1.79 0.89 -19.09
C ASP A 34 -2.41 2.30 -19.22
N SER A 35 -2.86 2.83 -18.10
CA SER A 35 -3.53 4.12 -17.98
C SER A 35 -3.04 4.90 -16.77
N LEU A 36 -3.58 6.10 -16.55
CA LEU A 36 -3.30 6.90 -15.35
C LEU A 36 -4.09 6.42 -14.11
N PHE A 37 -4.57 5.15 -14.08
CA PHE A 37 -5.21 4.52 -12.93
C PHE A 37 -4.44 3.26 -12.49
N PRO A 38 -3.17 3.40 -12.10
CA PRO A 38 -2.26 2.29 -11.79
C PRO A 38 -2.40 1.73 -10.38
N GLU A 39 -3.23 2.31 -9.54
CA GLU A 39 -3.44 1.92 -8.14
C GLU A 39 -4.88 1.50 -7.89
N GLU A 40 -5.06 0.40 -7.17
CA GLU A 40 -6.34 0.00 -6.58
C GLU A 40 -6.23 0.06 -5.06
N TRP A 41 -7.08 0.89 -4.44
CA TRP A 41 -7.07 1.12 -3.01
C TRP A 41 -8.06 0.19 -2.32
N ILE A 42 -7.59 -0.45 -1.26
CA ILE A 42 -8.31 -1.49 -0.55
C ILE A 42 -8.75 -0.97 0.80
N MET A 43 -10.03 -1.14 1.14
CA MET A 43 -10.57 -0.72 2.45
C MET A 43 -10.25 0.75 2.77
N SER A 44 -10.22 1.60 1.75
CA SER A 44 -9.76 2.97 1.90
C SER A 44 -10.86 3.91 2.39
N ILE A 45 -10.50 4.71 3.40
CA ILE A 45 -11.27 5.89 3.86
C ILE A 45 -10.51 7.20 3.57
N VAL A 46 -9.41 7.10 2.84
CA VAL A 46 -8.53 8.21 2.44
C VAL A 46 -8.83 8.58 1.00
N ALA A 47 -8.99 9.89 0.74
CA ALA A 47 -9.11 10.39 -0.63
C ALA A 47 -7.74 10.70 -1.23
N ALA A 48 -7.55 10.37 -2.50
CA ALA A 48 -6.34 10.66 -3.26
C ALA A 48 -6.17 12.18 -3.47
N ARG A 49 -4.92 12.66 -3.40
CA ARG A 49 -4.58 14.06 -3.63
C ARG A 49 -3.90 14.22 -4.98
N ASN A 50 -4.63 14.73 -5.97
CA ASN A 50 -4.17 14.89 -7.33
C ASN A 50 -4.36 16.33 -7.80
N ALA A 51 -3.27 17.00 -8.24
CA ALA A 51 -3.36 18.35 -8.77
C ALA A 51 -4.21 18.40 -10.06
N GLY A 52 -5.11 19.40 -10.13
CA GLY A 52 -6.07 19.55 -11.23
C GLY A 52 -7.30 18.64 -11.10
N ARG A 53 -7.40 17.84 -10.03
CA ARG A 53 -8.52 16.94 -9.75
C ARG A 53 -9.15 17.19 -8.36
N GLU A 54 -8.90 18.36 -7.78
CA GLU A 54 -9.35 18.73 -6.41
C GLU A 54 -10.89 18.71 -6.26
N HIS A 55 -11.59 18.75 -7.38
CA HIS A 55 -13.05 18.64 -7.43
C HIS A 55 -13.57 17.21 -7.19
N ILE A 56 -12.70 16.20 -7.28
CA ILE A 56 -13.01 14.79 -7.00
C ILE A 56 -12.59 14.50 -5.55
N THR A 57 -13.55 14.51 -4.64
CA THR A 57 -13.28 14.46 -3.20
C THR A 57 -13.26 13.06 -2.60
N ASP A 58 -13.62 12.04 -3.39
CA ASP A 58 -13.77 10.64 -2.97
C ASP A 58 -12.94 9.66 -3.80
N GLU A 59 -12.03 10.16 -4.65
CA GLU A 59 -11.16 9.30 -5.46
C GLU A 59 -10.32 8.37 -4.58
N GLY A 60 -10.38 7.07 -4.83
CA GLY A 60 -9.69 6.04 -4.04
C GLY A 60 -10.45 5.60 -2.77
N MET A 61 -11.56 6.24 -2.40
CA MET A 61 -12.37 5.80 -1.27
C MET A 61 -13.18 4.55 -1.61
N SER A 62 -13.30 3.65 -0.63
CA SER A 62 -14.12 2.43 -0.76
C SER A 62 -15.57 2.69 -0.38
N TYR A 63 -16.49 2.05 -1.12
CA TYR A 63 -17.92 2.04 -0.85
C TYR A 63 -18.40 0.62 -0.57
N LEU A 64 -19.44 0.47 0.23
CA LEU A 64 -20.07 -0.82 0.48
C LEU A 64 -20.81 -1.28 -0.79
N GLN A 65 -20.50 -2.48 -1.27
CA GLN A 65 -21.10 -2.99 -2.50
C GLN A 65 -22.63 -3.12 -2.35
N GLY A 66 -23.37 -2.57 -3.30
CA GLY A 66 -24.83 -2.59 -3.29
C GLY A 66 -25.51 -1.63 -2.31
N ARG A 67 -24.71 -0.77 -1.63
CA ARG A 67 -25.21 0.29 -0.73
C ARG A 67 -24.59 1.64 -1.15
N ASP A 68 -25.38 2.71 -1.11
CA ASP A 68 -24.89 4.08 -1.36
C ASP A 68 -24.30 4.67 -0.06
N VAL A 69 -23.28 4.00 0.47
CA VAL A 69 -22.61 4.35 1.73
C VAL A 69 -21.12 4.15 1.56
N SER A 70 -20.33 5.18 1.85
CA SER A 70 -18.87 5.06 1.89
C SER A 70 -18.45 4.24 3.12
N LEU A 71 -17.31 3.53 3.01
CA LEU A 71 -16.73 2.85 4.17
C LEU A 71 -16.44 3.82 5.32
N LYS A 72 -16.08 5.06 4.99
CA LYS A 72 -15.85 6.12 5.98
C LYS A 72 -17.12 6.44 6.76
N ASP A 73 -18.24 6.66 6.09
CA ASP A 73 -19.52 6.96 6.76
C ASP A 73 -20.04 5.76 7.56
N TYR A 74 -19.84 4.54 7.04
CA TYR A 74 -20.16 3.31 7.76
C TYR A 74 -19.38 3.20 9.08
N ILE A 75 -18.06 3.49 9.06
CA ILE A 75 -17.21 3.50 10.27
C ILE A 75 -17.67 4.60 11.23
N LEU A 76 -17.96 5.81 10.73
CA LEU A 76 -18.40 6.94 11.55
C LEU A 76 -19.73 6.71 12.25
N ALA A 77 -20.61 5.87 11.70
CA ALA A 77 -21.90 5.54 12.31
C ALA A 77 -21.76 4.76 13.63
N ASP A 78 -20.76 3.87 13.75
CA ASP A 78 -20.44 3.16 14.99
C ASP A 78 -18.96 2.71 14.97
N PRO A 79 -18.02 3.60 15.35
CA PRO A 79 -16.60 3.29 15.29
C PRO A 79 -16.18 2.13 16.20
N ALA A 80 -16.84 1.97 17.35
CA ALA A 80 -16.48 0.91 18.30
C ALA A 80 -16.86 -0.49 17.80
N ALA A 81 -18.02 -0.63 17.16
CA ALA A 81 -18.43 -1.91 16.58
C ALA A 81 -17.67 -2.23 15.28
N THR A 82 -17.29 -1.20 14.51
CA THR A 82 -16.60 -1.37 13.22
C THR A 82 -15.11 -1.60 13.38
N LEU A 83 -14.42 -0.74 14.14
CA LEU A 83 -12.95 -0.77 14.29
C LEU A 83 -12.48 -1.53 15.53
N GLY A 84 -13.35 -1.72 16.52
CA GLY A 84 -13.03 -2.23 17.84
C GLY A 84 -12.88 -1.12 18.88
N LYS A 85 -13.29 -1.40 20.12
CA LYS A 85 -13.30 -0.42 21.20
C LYS A 85 -11.90 0.11 21.52
N ALA A 86 -10.92 -0.77 21.70
CA ALA A 86 -9.54 -0.37 22.00
C ALA A 86 -8.92 0.48 20.89
N HIS A 87 -9.18 0.13 19.62
CA HIS A 87 -8.73 0.90 18.47
C HIS A 87 -9.33 2.31 18.47
N THR A 88 -10.64 2.40 18.66
CA THR A 88 -11.37 3.68 18.64
C THR A 88 -10.94 4.59 19.79
N GLU A 89 -10.71 4.05 20.97
CA GLU A 89 -10.22 4.79 22.13
C GLU A 89 -8.80 5.35 21.92
N LYS A 90 -7.92 4.60 21.22
CA LYS A 90 -6.52 4.99 20.98
C LYS A 90 -6.36 5.95 19.78
N LEU A 91 -7.06 5.69 18.68
CA LEU A 91 -6.83 6.34 17.39
C LEU A 91 -8.03 7.13 16.86
N GLY A 92 -9.22 7.00 17.46
CA GLY A 92 -10.44 7.58 16.92
C GLY A 92 -11.04 6.77 15.75
N PRO A 93 -11.97 7.38 14.98
CA PRO A 93 -12.69 6.69 13.91
C PRO A 93 -11.90 6.67 12.58
N THR A 94 -10.67 6.19 12.63
CA THR A 94 -9.80 5.99 11.47
C THR A 94 -9.28 4.56 11.42
N THR A 95 -9.10 3.99 10.23
CA THR A 95 -8.43 2.69 10.08
C THR A 95 -6.96 2.76 10.50
N GLY A 96 -6.36 3.95 10.49
CA GLY A 96 -4.94 4.14 10.77
C GLY A 96 -4.01 3.54 9.72
N VAL A 97 -4.55 3.08 8.59
CA VAL A 97 -3.82 2.39 7.53
C VAL A 97 -4.44 2.68 6.17
N LEU A 98 -3.63 2.67 5.12
CA LEU A 98 -4.06 2.64 3.71
C LEU A 98 -3.36 1.47 3.02
N VAL A 99 -4.12 0.69 2.26
CA VAL A 99 -3.62 -0.47 1.50
C VAL A 99 -3.90 -0.26 0.01
N LYS A 100 -2.94 -0.62 -0.83
CA LYS A 100 -3.07 -0.49 -2.29
C LYS A 100 -2.44 -1.68 -3.00
N ILE A 101 -2.99 -2.03 -4.16
CA ILE A 101 -2.24 -2.79 -5.16
C ILE A 101 -1.75 -1.79 -6.20
N ILE A 102 -0.46 -1.85 -6.52
CA ILE A 102 0.20 -0.95 -7.47
C ILE A 102 0.73 -1.77 -8.64
N ASP A 103 0.35 -1.36 -9.85
CA ASP A 103 0.95 -1.84 -11.11
C ASP A 103 1.69 -0.68 -11.77
N ALA A 104 3.01 -0.68 -11.68
CA ALA A 104 3.86 0.38 -12.21
C ALA A 104 4.22 0.09 -13.67
N GLY A 105 3.49 0.65 -14.64
CA GLY A 105 3.82 0.58 -16.07
C GLY A 105 5.05 1.41 -16.45
N GLU A 106 5.45 2.33 -15.60
CA GLU A 106 6.69 3.11 -15.68
C GLU A 106 7.29 3.29 -14.28
N ARG A 107 8.55 3.74 -14.19
CA ARG A 107 9.18 4.07 -12.90
C ARG A 107 8.49 5.27 -12.25
N LEU A 108 8.14 5.17 -10.98
CA LEU A 108 7.67 6.30 -10.21
C LEU A 108 8.82 7.31 -9.98
N THR A 109 8.47 8.57 -9.80
CA THR A 109 9.45 9.60 -9.41
C THR A 109 10.08 9.27 -8.06
N ILE A 110 11.36 9.64 -7.88
CA ILE A 110 12.04 9.51 -6.59
C ILE A 110 11.33 10.39 -5.56
N GLN A 111 10.95 9.79 -4.45
CA GLN A 111 10.14 10.40 -3.39
C GLN A 111 10.65 10.03 -2.00
N ALA A 112 10.17 10.78 -1.01
CA ALA A 112 10.27 10.42 0.39
C ALA A 112 9.01 10.86 1.14
N HIS A 113 8.77 10.24 2.27
CA HIS A 113 7.62 10.49 3.13
C HIS A 113 8.07 10.95 4.50
N PRO A 114 7.29 11.77 5.22
CA PRO A 114 7.66 12.17 6.58
C PRO A 114 7.60 10.98 7.54
N SER A 115 8.56 10.92 8.46
CA SER A 115 8.45 10.04 9.63
C SER A 115 7.37 10.55 10.60
N ARG A 116 6.90 9.71 11.53
CA ARG A 116 5.99 10.13 12.60
C ARG A 116 6.55 11.24 13.48
N GLU A 117 7.87 11.33 13.62
CA GLU A 117 8.54 12.39 14.39
C GLU A 117 8.51 13.71 13.64
N LYS A 118 8.72 13.69 12.33
CA LYS A 118 8.77 14.89 11.47
C LYS A 118 7.38 15.37 11.05
N SER A 119 6.42 14.48 10.92
CA SER A 119 5.09 14.80 10.37
C SER A 119 4.31 15.85 11.17
N PRO A 120 4.29 15.83 12.52
CA PRO A 120 3.66 16.89 13.30
C PRO A 120 4.28 18.27 13.06
N ILE A 121 5.60 18.34 12.84
CA ILE A 121 6.37 19.58 12.66
C ILE A 121 6.21 20.13 11.24
N LEU A 122 6.23 19.23 10.24
CA LEU A 122 6.25 19.63 8.84
C LEU A 122 4.85 19.73 8.23
N PHE A 123 3.91 18.90 8.67
CA PHE A 123 2.60 18.74 8.04
C PHE A 123 1.42 18.87 9.00
N ASN A 124 1.66 19.13 10.29
CA ASN A 124 0.63 19.16 11.34
C ASN A 124 -0.24 17.87 11.32
N SER A 125 0.39 16.71 11.14
CA SER A 125 -0.26 15.41 11.07
C SER A 125 0.28 14.48 12.15
N PRO A 126 -0.58 13.71 12.86
CA PRO A 126 -0.13 12.71 13.82
C PRO A 126 0.44 11.45 13.13
N PHE A 127 0.22 11.29 11.84
CA PHE A 127 0.71 10.16 11.06
C PHE A 127 1.84 10.61 10.14
N GLY A 128 2.86 9.77 10.03
CA GLY A 128 3.85 9.82 8.97
C GLY A 128 3.37 9.11 7.71
N LYS A 129 4.30 8.51 6.99
CA LYS A 129 3.99 7.57 5.93
C LYS A 129 5.10 6.51 5.84
N THR A 130 5.23 5.72 6.92
CA THR A 130 5.93 4.43 6.85
C THR A 130 5.11 3.50 5.97
N GLU A 131 5.77 2.75 5.08
CA GLU A 131 5.10 1.85 4.14
C GLU A 131 5.87 0.53 4.00
N CYS A 132 5.17 -0.49 3.56
CA CYS A 132 5.74 -1.79 3.25
C CYS A 132 5.25 -2.26 1.89
N TRP A 133 6.17 -2.74 1.06
CA TRP A 133 5.90 -3.31 -0.25
C TRP A 133 6.11 -4.82 -0.24
N HIS A 134 5.08 -5.56 -0.59
CA HIS A 134 5.21 -7.00 -0.88
C HIS A 134 5.06 -7.24 -2.37
N ILE A 135 6.10 -7.81 -2.98
CA ILE A 135 6.17 -8.01 -4.42
C ILE A 135 5.28 -9.17 -4.84
N LEU A 136 4.31 -8.89 -5.67
CA LEU A 136 3.38 -9.89 -6.23
C LEU A 136 3.90 -10.50 -7.52
N GLY A 137 4.62 -9.69 -8.30
CA GLY A 137 5.11 -10.06 -9.62
C GLY A 137 5.62 -8.86 -10.39
N GLY A 138 5.45 -8.92 -11.68
CA GLY A 138 5.81 -7.83 -12.57
C GLY A 138 6.05 -8.28 -13.99
N ARG A 139 6.46 -7.34 -14.82
CA ARG A 139 6.79 -7.54 -16.23
C ARG A 139 8.01 -6.72 -16.62
N THR A 140 8.78 -7.21 -17.57
CA THR A 140 9.87 -6.46 -18.19
C THR A 140 9.30 -5.30 -19.00
N ILE A 141 9.76 -4.07 -18.75
CA ILE A 141 9.39 -2.87 -19.49
C ILE A 141 10.62 -2.30 -20.21
N ASN A 142 10.56 -2.17 -21.53
CA ASN A 142 11.67 -1.64 -22.35
C ASN A 142 13.03 -2.35 -22.11
N GLY A 143 13.00 -3.65 -21.77
CA GLY A 143 14.18 -4.44 -21.47
C GLY A 143 14.71 -4.32 -20.04
N GLU A 144 14.05 -3.56 -19.18
CA GLU A 144 14.36 -3.49 -17.76
C GLU A 144 13.47 -4.44 -16.95
N GLU A 145 14.11 -5.28 -16.12
CA GLU A 145 13.42 -6.12 -15.15
C GLU A 145 12.94 -5.31 -13.95
N PRO A 146 11.83 -5.73 -13.29
CA PRO A 146 11.31 -5.06 -12.12
C PRO A 146 12.38 -4.84 -11.04
N CYS A 147 12.46 -3.62 -10.52
CA CYS A 147 13.39 -3.24 -9.47
C CYS A 147 12.78 -2.13 -8.61
N ILE A 148 13.37 -1.90 -7.45
CA ILE A 148 13.09 -0.72 -6.62
C ILE A 148 14.39 0.05 -6.37
N TYR A 149 14.25 1.34 -6.13
CA TYR A 149 15.32 2.21 -5.67
C TYR A 149 15.01 2.60 -4.24
N MET A 150 15.98 2.46 -3.30
CA MET A 150 15.69 2.73 -1.90
C MET A 150 16.96 3.04 -1.11
N GLY A 151 16.88 4.12 -0.31
CA GLY A 151 17.94 4.55 0.60
C GLY A 151 19.15 5.17 -0.07
N PHE A 152 19.75 6.15 0.60
CA PHE A 152 20.98 6.77 0.13
C PHE A 152 22.20 5.85 0.25
N LYS A 153 23.05 5.87 -0.77
CA LYS A 153 24.41 5.34 -0.69
C LYS A 153 25.29 6.19 0.23
N PRO A 154 26.40 5.64 0.77
CA PRO A 154 27.34 6.40 1.58
C PRO A 154 27.82 7.70 0.91
N GLY A 155 27.92 8.75 1.72
CA GLY A 155 28.42 10.07 1.29
C GLY A 155 27.40 11.02 0.68
N ILE A 156 26.13 10.64 0.59
CA ILE A 156 25.05 11.55 0.19
C ILE A 156 24.63 12.38 1.40
N THR A 157 24.91 13.69 1.33
CA THR A 157 24.50 14.68 2.33
C THR A 157 23.30 15.48 1.83
N ARG A 158 22.60 16.19 2.73
CA ARG A 158 21.52 17.12 2.38
C ARG A 158 21.94 18.11 1.29
N GLN A 159 23.13 18.69 1.45
CA GLN A 159 23.67 19.63 0.46
C GLN A 159 23.88 18.96 -0.89
N ARG A 160 24.53 17.78 -0.92
CA ARG A 160 24.78 17.05 -2.16
C ARG A 160 23.47 16.65 -2.86
N TRP A 161 22.47 16.19 -2.09
CA TRP A 161 21.15 15.85 -2.64
C TRP A 161 20.44 17.06 -3.24
N LYS A 162 20.52 18.21 -2.56
CA LYS A 162 19.98 19.48 -3.07
C LYS A 162 20.68 19.92 -4.37
N GLU A 163 22.00 19.83 -4.45
CA GLU A 163 22.77 20.18 -5.66
C GLU A 163 22.34 19.34 -6.87
N ILE A 164 22.13 18.03 -6.66
CA ILE A 164 21.62 17.12 -7.72
C ILE A 164 20.19 17.51 -8.11
N PHE A 165 19.35 17.82 -7.13
CA PHE A 165 17.98 18.28 -7.36
C PHE A 165 17.94 19.59 -8.16
N ASP A 166 18.75 20.58 -7.80
CA ASP A 166 18.76 21.91 -8.45
C ASP A 166 19.11 21.81 -9.96
N THR A 167 19.86 20.79 -10.35
CA THR A 167 20.20 20.52 -11.76
C THR A 167 19.26 19.54 -12.44
N GLN A 168 18.33 18.92 -11.72
CA GLN A 168 17.46 17.84 -12.21
C GLN A 168 18.24 16.72 -12.94
N ASP A 169 19.44 16.38 -12.41
CA ASP A 169 20.25 15.27 -12.93
C ASP A 169 19.67 13.93 -12.47
N ILE A 170 18.66 13.42 -13.21
CA ILE A 170 17.96 12.18 -12.85
C ILE A 170 18.92 10.97 -12.79
N PRO A 171 19.87 10.78 -13.72
CA PRO A 171 20.89 9.74 -13.58
C PRO A 171 21.70 9.84 -12.27
N ALA A 172 22.09 11.03 -11.84
CA ALA A 172 22.80 11.22 -10.57
C ALA A 172 21.89 10.97 -9.36
N MET A 173 20.58 11.35 -9.43
CA MET A 173 19.61 11.03 -8.38
C MET A 173 19.48 9.51 -8.20
N LEU A 174 19.23 8.77 -9.28
CA LEU A 174 19.14 7.30 -9.25
C LEU A 174 20.47 6.66 -8.83
N GLY A 175 21.59 7.24 -9.26
CA GLY A 175 22.93 6.82 -8.87
C GLY A 175 23.23 6.99 -7.37
N ALA A 176 22.54 7.92 -6.69
CA ALA A 176 22.65 8.16 -5.25
C ALA A 176 21.91 7.12 -4.40
N LEU A 177 21.00 6.34 -4.97
CA LEU A 177 20.20 5.32 -4.31
C LEU A 177 20.68 3.91 -4.61
N HIS A 178 20.36 2.96 -3.72
CA HIS A 178 20.53 1.54 -4.02
C HIS A 178 19.43 1.09 -4.98
N LYS A 179 19.80 0.25 -5.97
CA LYS A 179 18.88 -0.42 -6.88
C LYS A 179 18.79 -1.88 -6.49
N PHE A 180 17.61 -2.34 -6.09
CA PHE A 180 17.33 -3.74 -5.75
C PHE A 180 16.47 -4.36 -6.86
N PRO A 181 17.00 -5.35 -7.60
CA PRO A 181 16.15 -6.25 -8.40
C PRO A 181 15.18 -6.97 -7.46
N VAL A 182 13.90 -7.04 -7.83
CA VAL A 182 12.87 -7.63 -6.95
C VAL A 182 12.31 -8.93 -7.51
N LYS A 183 11.85 -9.80 -6.61
CA LYS A 183 11.24 -11.10 -6.97
C LYS A 183 9.90 -11.24 -6.24
N PRO A 184 8.93 -11.96 -6.85
CA PRO A 184 7.68 -12.29 -6.18
C PRO A 184 7.91 -12.94 -4.81
N GLY A 185 7.19 -12.45 -3.80
CA GLY A 185 7.28 -12.93 -2.42
C GLY A 185 8.27 -12.16 -1.53
N GLU A 186 9.13 -11.30 -2.09
CA GLU A 186 9.98 -10.41 -1.28
C GLU A 186 9.16 -9.27 -0.68
N THR A 187 9.57 -8.84 0.51
CA THR A 187 8.93 -7.76 1.27
C THR A 187 9.96 -6.73 1.67
N TYR A 188 9.61 -5.45 1.52
CA TYR A 188 10.49 -4.32 1.84
C TYR A 188 9.77 -3.33 2.75
N LEU A 189 10.36 -2.99 3.90
CA LEU A 189 9.86 -1.95 4.81
C LEU A 189 10.55 -0.63 4.51
N ILE A 190 9.77 0.40 4.18
CA ILE A 190 10.24 1.74 3.86
C ILE A 190 9.85 2.67 5.01
N CYS A 191 10.79 2.99 5.89
CA CYS A 191 10.57 3.94 6.97
C CYS A 191 10.44 5.36 6.43
N GLY A 192 9.70 6.22 7.14
CA GLY A 192 9.63 7.64 6.81
C GLY A 192 11.04 8.25 6.73
N GLY A 193 11.26 9.13 5.76
CA GLY A 193 12.55 9.76 5.47
C GLY A 193 13.43 9.02 4.47
N VAL A 194 13.21 7.73 4.25
CA VAL A 194 13.99 6.95 3.28
C VAL A 194 13.61 7.34 1.85
N PRO A 195 14.53 7.84 1.02
CA PRO A 195 14.27 8.12 -0.38
C PRO A 195 14.06 6.82 -1.15
N HIS A 196 13.05 6.78 -2.02
CA HIS A 196 12.71 5.56 -2.75
C HIS A 196 11.99 5.83 -4.07
N ALA A 197 11.93 4.81 -4.93
CA ALA A 197 11.08 4.78 -6.11
C ALA A 197 10.77 3.34 -6.50
N ILE A 198 9.52 3.07 -6.89
CA ILE A 198 9.13 1.82 -7.53
C ILE A 198 9.59 1.89 -8.99
N GLY A 199 10.33 0.89 -9.45
CA GLY A 199 10.77 0.75 -10.83
C GLY A 199 9.65 0.32 -11.77
N ALA A 200 9.86 0.52 -13.06
CA ALA A 200 8.93 0.08 -14.08
C ALA A 200 8.72 -1.43 -14.02
N GLY A 201 7.49 -1.86 -14.29
CA GLY A 201 7.11 -3.25 -14.37
C GLY A 201 6.79 -3.92 -13.03
N CYS A 202 6.97 -3.26 -11.88
CA CYS A 202 6.62 -3.84 -10.58
C CYS A 202 5.10 -3.97 -10.42
N LEU A 203 4.66 -5.15 -9.91
CA LEU A 203 3.34 -5.37 -9.35
C LEU A 203 3.50 -5.71 -7.87
N LEU A 204 2.90 -4.92 -6.98
CA LEU A 204 3.08 -5.10 -5.54
C LEU A 204 1.83 -4.70 -4.74
N VAL A 205 1.71 -5.23 -3.53
CA VAL A 205 0.80 -4.67 -2.52
C VAL A 205 1.60 -3.74 -1.61
N GLU A 206 1.07 -2.54 -1.41
CA GLU A 206 1.56 -1.53 -0.48
C GLU A 206 0.61 -1.42 0.70
N ILE A 207 1.15 -1.52 1.92
CA ILE A 207 0.45 -1.15 3.14
C ILE A 207 1.21 -0.02 3.80
N GLN A 208 0.52 1.06 4.18
CA GLN A 208 1.14 2.30 4.67
C GLN A 208 0.31 2.98 5.75
N GLU A 209 0.92 3.93 6.47
CA GLU A 209 0.17 4.87 7.32
C GLU A 209 -0.85 5.68 6.48
N PRO A 210 -1.97 6.16 7.07
CA PRO A 210 -3.16 6.63 6.34
C PRO A 210 -3.00 8.06 5.79
N THR A 211 -1.84 8.37 5.19
CA THR A 211 -1.57 9.69 4.61
C THR A 211 -1.10 9.58 3.16
N ASP A 212 -1.28 10.66 2.40
CA ASP A 212 -0.77 10.78 1.02
C ASP A 212 0.31 11.87 0.92
N TYR A 213 1.06 12.14 2.02
CA TYR A 213 2.19 13.08 2.01
C TYR A 213 3.38 12.47 1.26
N THR A 214 3.70 13.05 0.11
CA THR A 214 4.75 12.56 -0.77
C THR A 214 5.58 13.73 -1.29
N VAL A 215 6.81 13.87 -0.79
CA VAL A 215 7.78 14.83 -1.33
C VAL A 215 8.51 14.19 -2.51
N ARG A 216 8.52 14.86 -3.67
CA ARG A 216 9.13 14.36 -4.92
C ARG A 216 10.31 15.20 -5.33
N THR A 217 11.40 14.55 -5.71
CA THR A 217 12.63 15.25 -6.15
C THR A 217 12.78 15.33 -7.66
N GLU A 218 11.96 14.64 -8.41
CA GLU A 218 11.88 14.81 -9.86
C GLU A 218 10.73 15.77 -10.21
N LEU A 219 11.01 16.79 -11.00
CA LEU A 219 10.02 17.79 -11.44
C LEU A 219 9.34 17.41 -12.78
N THR A 220 9.73 16.27 -13.33
CA THR A 220 9.13 15.69 -14.53
C THR A 220 9.13 14.17 -14.38
N THR A 221 7.99 13.53 -14.63
CA THR A 221 7.89 12.07 -14.61
C THR A 221 8.61 11.44 -15.80
N PRO A 222 8.92 10.14 -15.77
CA PRO A 222 9.54 9.46 -16.91
C PRO A 222 8.75 9.60 -18.23
N ASN A 223 7.41 9.67 -18.16
CA ASN A 223 6.55 9.89 -19.34
C ASN A 223 6.45 11.39 -19.78
N GLY A 224 7.19 12.28 -19.12
CA GLY A 224 7.26 13.70 -19.48
C GLY A 224 6.19 14.60 -18.86
N LEU A 225 5.36 14.09 -17.94
CA LEU A 225 4.39 14.91 -17.20
C LEU A 225 5.13 15.81 -16.19
N LYS A 226 4.87 17.11 -16.25
CA LYS A 226 5.44 18.07 -15.28
C LYS A 226 4.75 17.96 -13.93
N ILE A 227 5.54 17.84 -12.87
CA ILE A 227 5.10 17.88 -11.49
C ILE A 227 5.02 19.34 -11.05
N VAL A 228 3.83 19.78 -10.66
CA VAL A 228 3.65 21.14 -10.11
C VAL A 228 4.36 21.25 -8.76
N ASP A 229 4.88 22.44 -8.46
CA ASP A 229 5.68 22.68 -7.24
C ASP A 229 5.01 22.17 -5.96
N PHE A 230 3.70 22.40 -5.81
CA PHE A 230 2.96 21.92 -4.65
C PHE A 230 3.04 20.38 -4.50
N LEU A 231 2.93 19.62 -5.58
CA LEU A 231 3.06 18.15 -5.54
C LEU A 231 4.50 17.70 -5.27
N SER A 232 5.51 18.53 -5.62
CA SER A 232 6.90 18.26 -5.27
C SER A 232 7.14 18.42 -3.78
N HIS A 233 6.83 19.58 -3.21
CA HIS A 233 7.20 19.91 -1.82
C HIS A 233 6.04 19.93 -0.83
N GLN A 234 4.81 19.60 -1.23
CA GLN A 234 3.61 19.47 -0.37
C GLN A 234 3.33 20.70 0.53
N GLY A 235 3.64 21.90 0.03
CA GLY A 235 3.47 23.15 0.78
C GLY A 235 4.69 23.59 1.63
N LEU A 236 5.74 22.75 1.76
CA LEU A 236 6.94 23.07 2.55
C LEU A 236 7.85 24.13 1.90
N GLY A 237 7.77 24.23 0.55
CA GLY A 237 8.75 24.94 -0.26
C GLY A 237 10.05 24.14 -0.46
N PHE A 238 10.78 24.48 -1.52
CA PHE A 238 11.96 23.72 -1.99
C PHE A 238 13.14 23.69 -1.00
N GLU A 239 13.23 24.58 -0.04
CA GLU A 239 14.26 24.49 0.99
C GLU A 239 13.90 23.47 2.08
N ARG A 240 12.67 23.54 2.61
CA ARG A 240 12.25 22.69 3.73
C ARG A 240 11.87 21.27 3.33
N MET A 241 11.57 21.01 2.06
CA MET A 241 11.26 19.64 1.60
C MET A 241 12.39 18.66 1.88
N PHE A 242 13.66 19.14 1.89
CA PHE A 242 14.83 18.30 2.19
C PHE A 242 14.93 17.89 3.67
N ASP A 243 14.16 18.50 4.56
CA ASP A 243 14.08 18.12 5.97
C ASP A 243 13.27 16.84 6.18
N VAL A 244 12.47 16.43 5.17
CA VAL A 244 11.74 15.14 5.16
C VAL A 244 12.72 13.98 5.13
N PHE A 245 13.82 14.08 4.38
CA PHE A 245 14.77 13.01 4.12
C PHE A 245 15.63 12.66 5.35
N GLU A 246 15.97 11.37 5.47
CA GLU A 246 17.07 10.88 6.31
C GLU A 246 18.32 10.66 5.45
N TYR A 247 19.44 11.25 5.88
CA TYR A 247 20.72 11.22 5.14
C TYR A 247 21.67 10.16 5.70
N ASP A 248 21.12 9.02 6.10
CA ASP A 248 21.84 7.90 6.69
C ASP A 248 22.31 6.97 5.54
N GLY A 249 23.37 7.40 4.87
CA GLY A 249 23.95 6.64 3.76
C GLY A 249 24.64 5.37 4.24
N ILE A 250 24.13 4.21 3.87
CA ILE A 250 24.62 2.87 4.28
C ILE A 250 25.06 2.05 3.08
N SER A 251 25.79 0.95 3.31
CA SER A 251 26.18 0.02 2.24
C SER A 251 24.98 -0.71 1.65
N TYR A 252 25.16 -1.34 0.48
CA TYR A 252 24.12 -2.14 -0.15
C TYR A 252 23.67 -3.32 0.72
N GLU A 253 24.62 -4.00 1.32
CA GLU A 253 24.40 -5.17 2.19
C GLU A 253 23.63 -4.77 3.46
N GLU A 254 24.00 -3.63 4.07
CA GLU A 254 23.27 -3.11 5.23
C GLU A 254 21.86 -2.65 4.87
N ALA A 255 21.69 -1.99 3.73
CA ALA A 255 20.40 -1.56 3.21
C ALA A 255 19.47 -2.75 2.96
N TYR A 256 19.98 -3.79 2.29
CA TYR A 256 19.22 -5.01 2.04
C TYR A 256 18.83 -5.71 3.35
N ALA A 257 19.78 -5.89 4.27
CA ALA A 257 19.52 -6.54 5.56
C ALA A 257 18.56 -5.75 6.46
N ARG A 258 18.56 -4.40 6.36
CA ARG A 258 17.70 -3.52 7.16
C ARG A 258 16.26 -3.50 6.65
N TRP A 259 16.04 -3.51 5.34
CA TRP A 259 14.74 -3.23 4.75
C TRP A 259 14.07 -4.43 4.08
N CYS A 260 14.81 -5.47 3.67
CA CYS A 260 14.24 -6.69 3.13
C CYS A 260 13.80 -7.60 4.29
N ILE A 261 12.48 -7.73 4.47
CA ILE A 261 11.86 -8.50 5.56
C ILE A 261 11.40 -9.85 5.00
N PRO A 262 11.98 -10.98 5.44
CA PRO A 262 11.51 -12.28 4.99
C PRO A 262 10.15 -12.62 5.63
N PRO A 263 9.11 -12.99 4.86
CA PRO A 263 7.84 -13.44 5.40
C PRO A 263 8.02 -14.66 6.30
N THR A 264 7.27 -14.71 7.42
CA THR A 264 7.33 -15.79 8.40
C THR A 264 6.09 -16.66 8.32
N VAL A 265 6.23 -17.99 8.27
CA VAL A 265 5.11 -18.92 8.38
C VAL A 265 4.56 -18.85 9.80
N LEU A 266 3.29 -18.45 9.94
CA LEU A 266 2.57 -18.41 11.23
C LEU A 266 1.85 -19.71 11.51
N GLU A 267 1.28 -20.31 10.46
CA GLU A 267 0.45 -21.51 10.58
C GLU A 267 0.44 -22.27 9.25
N GLU A 268 0.53 -23.58 9.33
CA GLU A 268 0.41 -24.48 8.19
C GLU A 268 -0.49 -25.65 8.59
N GLY A 269 -1.49 -25.92 7.77
CA GLY A 269 -2.45 -26.99 8.00
C GLY A 269 -2.84 -27.69 6.69
N GLU A 270 -3.73 -28.66 6.83
CA GLU A 270 -4.25 -29.36 5.64
C GLU A 270 -5.06 -28.36 4.79
N GLY A 271 -4.54 -28.05 3.62
CA GLY A 271 -5.20 -27.17 2.65
C GLY A 271 -5.01 -25.67 2.85
N PHE A 272 -4.05 -25.22 3.69
CA PHE A 272 -3.69 -23.81 3.77
C PHE A 272 -2.29 -23.57 4.32
N VAL A 273 -1.74 -22.42 3.97
CA VAL A 273 -0.55 -21.84 4.62
C VAL A 273 -0.83 -20.36 4.90
N ARG A 274 -0.58 -19.95 6.16
CA ARG A 274 -0.69 -18.56 6.61
C ARG A 274 0.70 -18.02 6.92
N ARG A 275 1.03 -16.87 6.34
CA ARG A 275 2.32 -16.18 6.54
C ARG A 275 2.09 -14.76 7.04
N GLU A 276 2.94 -14.31 7.96
CA GLU A 276 3.10 -12.88 8.24
C GLU A 276 4.03 -12.30 7.19
N VAL A 277 3.55 -11.33 6.44
CA VAL A 277 4.31 -10.58 5.42
C VAL A 277 5.08 -9.45 6.08
N ILE A 278 4.41 -8.73 6.97
CA ILE A 278 4.95 -7.71 7.86
C ILE A 278 4.14 -7.70 9.14
N GLY A 279 4.79 -7.57 10.28
CA GLY A 279 4.14 -7.63 11.60
C GLY A 279 4.56 -6.52 12.54
N TYR A 280 3.96 -6.54 13.73
CA TYR A 280 4.23 -5.53 14.74
C TYR A 280 5.63 -5.63 15.37
N ARG A 281 6.38 -6.66 15.06
CA ARG A 281 7.79 -6.77 15.44
C ARG A 281 8.67 -5.84 14.61
N GLU A 282 8.31 -5.61 13.33
CA GLU A 282 9.04 -4.78 12.38
C GLU A 282 8.57 -3.32 12.41
N THR A 283 7.26 -3.10 12.60
CA THR A 283 6.67 -1.76 12.69
C THR A 283 5.36 -1.79 13.48
N ASP A 284 5.10 -0.78 14.30
CA ASP A 284 3.83 -0.61 15.03
C ASP A 284 2.72 0.01 14.15
N CYS A 285 3.04 0.35 12.88
CA CYS A 285 2.14 1.10 12.01
C CYS A 285 1.01 0.26 11.42
N PHE A 286 1.29 -1.03 11.14
CA PHE A 286 0.35 -1.93 10.46
C PHE A 286 0.85 -3.39 10.53
N ARG A 287 -0.05 -4.30 10.12
CA ARG A 287 0.27 -5.71 9.92
C ARG A 287 -0.40 -6.23 8.67
N MET A 288 0.28 -7.14 7.95
CA MET A 288 -0.27 -7.83 6.77
C MET A 288 0.09 -9.32 6.82
N GLU A 289 -0.90 -10.14 6.55
CA GLU A 289 -0.79 -11.59 6.43
C GLU A 289 -1.19 -12.02 5.02
N ARG A 290 -0.54 -13.08 4.53
CA ARG A 290 -0.88 -13.77 3.31
C ARG A 290 -1.38 -15.16 3.62
N PHE A 291 -2.47 -15.55 2.96
CA PHE A 291 -3.03 -16.88 3.00
C PHE A 291 -2.96 -17.49 1.59
N ASP A 292 -2.43 -18.70 1.51
CA ASP A 292 -2.50 -19.56 0.34
C ASP A 292 -3.40 -20.74 0.72
N ILE A 293 -4.62 -20.82 0.16
CA ILE A 293 -5.66 -21.78 0.54
C ILE A 293 -5.91 -22.72 -0.63
N THR A 294 -5.65 -24.02 -0.45
CA THR A 294 -5.94 -25.09 -1.41
C THR A 294 -7.16 -25.93 -1.00
N GLY A 295 -7.56 -25.83 0.27
CA GLY A 295 -8.75 -26.44 0.86
C GLY A 295 -9.63 -25.38 1.49
N SER A 296 -9.60 -25.25 2.81
CA SER A 296 -10.36 -24.22 3.51
C SER A 296 -9.61 -23.67 4.72
N TYR A 297 -9.94 -22.41 5.09
CA TYR A 297 -9.47 -21.78 6.33
C TYR A 297 -10.63 -21.11 7.07
N CYS A 298 -10.68 -21.31 8.38
CA CYS A 298 -11.64 -20.65 9.26
C CYS A 298 -10.99 -19.44 9.94
N PHE A 299 -11.52 -18.26 9.65
CA PHE A 299 -11.11 -17.01 10.27
C PHE A 299 -11.87 -16.86 11.61
N PRO A 300 -11.17 -16.88 12.75
CA PRO A 300 -11.82 -16.74 14.05
C PRO A 300 -12.38 -15.33 14.27
N GLU A 301 -13.30 -15.17 15.20
CA GLU A 301 -13.75 -13.87 15.71
C GLU A 301 -12.55 -13.06 16.21
N SER A 302 -12.62 -11.75 16.03
CA SER A 302 -11.60 -10.80 16.48
C SER A 302 -12.29 -9.55 16.99
N ASP A 303 -11.72 -8.92 18.00
CA ASP A 303 -12.12 -7.60 18.51
C ASP A 303 -11.48 -6.44 17.72
N ARG A 304 -10.82 -6.77 16.60
CA ARG A 304 -10.13 -5.82 15.71
C ARG A 304 -10.66 -5.97 14.28
N PHE A 305 -10.81 -4.85 13.59
CA PHE A 305 -11.13 -4.88 12.17
C PHE A 305 -9.96 -5.41 11.34
N SER A 306 -10.25 -5.82 10.12
CA SER A 306 -9.25 -6.09 9.08
C SER A 306 -9.82 -5.87 7.69
N GLY A 307 -8.95 -5.68 6.69
CA GLY A 307 -9.30 -5.74 5.28
C GLY A 307 -8.90 -7.08 4.69
N LEU A 308 -9.69 -7.62 3.76
CA LEU A 308 -9.31 -8.76 2.94
C LEU A 308 -9.25 -8.35 1.48
N TYR A 309 -8.26 -8.86 0.77
CA TYR A 309 -8.16 -8.76 -0.68
C TYR A 309 -7.86 -10.13 -1.29
N ILE A 310 -8.71 -10.59 -2.19
CA ILE A 310 -8.50 -11.84 -2.92
C ILE A 310 -7.60 -11.53 -4.12
N LEU A 311 -6.34 -11.95 -4.06
CA LEU A 311 -5.39 -11.70 -5.14
C LEU A 311 -5.66 -12.60 -6.36
N SER A 312 -5.95 -13.88 -6.10
CA SER A 312 -6.17 -14.86 -7.16
C SER A 312 -7.00 -16.04 -6.69
N GLY A 313 -7.51 -16.79 -7.63
CA GLY A 313 -8.37 -17.95 -7.38
C GLY A 313 -9.84 -17.57 -7.26
N GLU A 314 -10.67 -18.58 -7.01
CA GLU A 314 -12.11 -18.45 -6.78
C GLU A 314 -12.56 -19.49 -5.77
N GLY A 315 -13.66 -19.20 -5.08
CA GLY A 315 -14.18 -20.11 -4.06
C GLY A 315 -15.43 -19.58 -3.39
N ILE A 316 -15.68 -20.06 -2.19
CA ILE A 316 -16.87 -19.70 -1.39
C ILE A 316 -16.42 -19.15 -0.03
N MET A 317 -16.91 -17.97 0.31
CA MET A 317 -16.92 -17.46 1.67
C MET A 317 -18.22 -17.87 2.34
N LYS A 318 -18.13 -18.42 3.56
CA LYS A 318 -19.29 -18.77 4.38
C LYS A 318 -19.24 -18.02 5.69
N ASP A 319 -20.29 -17.29 5.98
CA ASP A 319 -20.44 -16.45 7.17
C ASP A 319 -21.85 -16.57 7.77
N THR A 320 -22.23 -15.62 8.66
CA THR A 320 -23.57 -15.61 9.31
C THR A 320 -24.72 -15.30 8.35
N GLU A 321 -24.44 -14.73 7.17
CA GLU A 321 -25.44 -14.37 6.17
C GLU A 321 -25.63 -15.47 5.11
N GLY A 322 -24.70 -16.44 5.06
CA GLY A 322 -24.77 -17.57 4.13
C GLY A 322 -23.48 -17.88 3.40
N GLU A 323 -23.62 -18.37 2.18
CA GLU A 323 -22.50 -18.69 1.29
C GLU A 323 -22.44 -17.69 0.13
N HIS A 324 -21.26 -17.13 -0.09
CA HIS A 324 -21.02 -16.08 -1.09
C HIS A 324 -19.86 -16.49 -2.01
N PRO A 325 -20.04 -16.45 -3.33
CA PRO A 325 -18.92 -16.67 -4.26
C PRO A 325 -17.93 -15.51 -4.15
N ILE A 326 -16.65 -15.88 -4.14
CA ILE A 326 -15.52 -14.93 -4.13
C ILE A 326 -14.53 -15.26 -5.24
N ARG A 327 -13.83 -14.26 -5.73
CA ARG A 327 -12.83 -14.39 -6.81
C ARG A 327 -11.73 -13.32 -6.72
N GLY A 328 -10.71 -13.48 -7.53
CA GLY A 328 -9.65 -12.46 -7.67
C GLY A 328 -10.20 -11.06 -7.93
N GLY A 329 -9.65 -10.06 -7.24
CA GLY A 329 -10.09 -8.68 -7.25
C GLY A 329 -11.18 -8.33 -6.22
N ASP A 330 -11.81 -9.31 -5.56
CA ASP A 330 -12.77 -9.03 -4.49
C ASP A 330 -12.06 -8.50 -3.24
N GLN A 331 -12.65 -7.48 -2.63
CA GLN A 331 -12.17 -6.90 -1.38
C GLN A 331 -13.29 -6.78 -0.34
N PHE A 332 -12.91 -6.93 0.94
CA PHE A 332 -13.86 -6.91 2.05
C PHE A 332 -13.31 -6.10 3.21
N PHE A 333 -14.20 -5.39 3.88
CA PHE A 333 -13.99 -4.89 5.23
C PHE A 333 -14.56 -5.91 6.22
N VAL A 334 -13.74 -6.37 7.16
CA VAL A 334 -14.16 -7.26 8.25
C VAL A 334 -14.26 -6.42 9.52
N PRO A 335 -15.46 -6.03 9.96
CA PRO A 335 -15.62 -5.24 11.17
C PRO A 335 -15.20 -6.01 12.42
N ALA A 336 -14.85 -5.30 13.50
CA ALA A 336 -14.52 -5.90 14.78
C ALA A 336 -15.71 -6.68 15.40
N SER A 337 -16.94 -6.35 15.00
CA SER A 337 -18.16 -7.08 15.37
C SER A 337 -18.38 -8.38 14.58
N SER A 338 -17.52 -8.68 13.58
CA SER A 338 -17.68 -9.85 12.73
C SER A 338 -17.56 -11.15 13.50
N LYS A 339 -18.48 -12.07 13.24
CA LYS A 339 -18.38 -13.45 13.70
C LYS A 339 -17.35 -14.22 12.87
N ALA A 340 -17.02 -15.42 13.34
CA ALA A 340 -16.17 -16.32 12.59
C ALA A 340 -16.77 -16.61 11.21
N PHE A 341 -15.91 -16.68 10.21
CA PHE A 341 -16.28 -17.03 8.84
C PHE A 341 -15.22 -17.95 8.23
N SER A 342 -15.52 -18.60 7.13
CA SER A 342 -14.57 -19.48 6.44
C SER A 342 -14.48 -19.15 4.95
N ILE A 343 -13.33 -19.46 4.38
CA ILE A 343 -13.11 -19.42 2.93
C ILE A 343 -12.66 -20.81 2.49
N ALA A 344 -13.35 -21.35 1.50
CA ALA A 344 -13.01 -22.60 0.84
C ALA A 344 -12.61 -22.32 -0.61
N ALA A 345 -11.48 -22.85 -1.05
CA ALA A 345 -11.04 -22.76 -2.44
C ALA A 345 -11.93 -23.63 -3.33
N GLY A 346 -12.16 -23.16 -4.57
CA GLY A 346 -12.75 -23.96 -5.64
C GLY A 346 -11.72 -24.86 -6.32
N ASP A 347 -11.79 -24.94 -7.64
CA ASP A 347 -10.86 -25.77 -8.43
C ASP A 347 -9.43 -25.25 -8.43
N LYS A 348 -9.23 -23.98 -8.13
CA LYS A 348 -7.92 -23.33 -8.07
C LYS A 348 -7.63 -22.81 -6.66
N PRO A 349 -6.38 -22.84 -6.20
CA PRO A 349 -5.98 -22.23 -4.95
C PRO A 349 -6.35 -20.76 -4.88
N ILE A 350 -6.77 -20.30 -3.69
CA ILE A 350 -6.97 -18.89 -3.39
C ILE A 350 -5.70 -18.36 -2.73
N THR A 351 -5.20 -17.23 -3.25
CA THR A 351 -4.25 -16.38 -2.53
C THR A 351 -4.96 -15.11 -2.10
N LEU A 352 -4.89 -14.79 -0.82
CA LEU A 352 -5.46 -13.55 -0.29
C LEU A 352 -4.53 -12.87 0.72
N PHE A 353 -4.71 -11.56 0.89
CA PHE A 353 -4.10 -10.77 1.94
C PHE A 353 -5.13 -10.36 2.99
N ARG A 354 -4.69 -10.39 4.25
CA ARG A 354 -5.43 -9.81 5.38
C ARG A 354 -4.61 -8.70 6.00
N CYS A 355 -5.15 -7.48 5.99
CA CYS A 355 -4.47 -6.27 6.42
C CYS A 355 -5.10 -5.72 7.69
N PHE A 356 -4.26 -5.21 8.61
CA PHE A 356 -4.68 -4.68 9.90
C PHE A 356 -4.11 -3.28 10.10
N GLY A 357 -4.82 -2.46 10.86
CA GLY A 357 -4.34 -1.17 11.33
C GLY A 357 -3.17 -1.26 12.32
N PRO A 358 -2.80 -0.13 12.95
CA PRO A 358 -1.67 -0.07 13.89
C PRO A 358 -1.81 -0.99 15.10
N GLU A 359 -0.68 -1.28 15.73
CA GLU A 359 -0.64 -1.97 17.03
C GLU A 359 -1.37 -1.15 18.10
N LEU A 360 -2.14 -1.83 18.96
CA LEU A 360 -2.97 -1.21 20.00
C LEU A 360 -2.31 -1.25 21.35
#